data_ebf6c7a2d076d0f7c87a3322cacb385a
#
_entry.id   ebf6c7a2d076d0f7c87a3322cacb385a
#
_cell.length_a   1.000
_cell.length_b   1.000
_cell.length_c   1.000
_cell.angle_alpha   90.00
_cell.angle_beta   90.00
_cell.angle_gamma   90.00
#
_symmetry.space_group_name_H-M   'P 1'
#
loop_
_entity.id
_entity.type
_entity.pdbx_description
1 polymer ?
#
loop_
_entity_poly.entity_id
_entity_poly.type
_entity_poly.pdbx_seq_one_letter_code
_entity_poly.pdbx_strand_id
1 'polypeptide(L)'
;VRSRIPRQQAPWPQAQAARAAADDAGIGAELAAVVTGARRRVVRDGDRQIDTAHLLHSLLESDAEVRAAFGEGPTLARLLGYLVQRSIGYGLRWQGTVEDSGSLPAVDGATGFSPLAALCMERARVRAARRDGGPVRGTDLLAELVADPQARAVEVLRRAGVDPRDLTGGLDAPSTR
;
A
#
# COMPACT_ATOMS: atom_id res chain seq x y z
N VAL A 1 -27.37 49.20 0.26
CA VAL A 1 -25.99 48.76 0.06
C VAL A 1 -25.96 47.26 0.34
N ARG A 2 -25.93 46.41 -0.69
CA ARG A 2 -25.81 44.95 -0.53
C ARG A 2 -24.35 44.61 -0.68
N SER A 3 -23.69 44.25 0.41
CA SER A 3 -22.34 43.71 0.42
C SER A 3 -22.32 42.34 -0.22
N ARG A 4 -21.67 42.21 -1.38
CA ARG A 4 -21.31 40.92 -1.97
C ARG A 4 -20.20 40.32 -1.11
N ILE A 5 -20.50 39.20 -0.47
CA ILE A 5 -19.51 38.30 0.12
C ILE A 5 -18.76 37.62 -1.01
N PRO A 6 -17.43 37.74 -1.11
CA PRO A 6 -16.67 36.98 -2.10
C PRO A 6 -16.79 35.48 -1.80
N ARG A 7 -17.22 34.67 -2.77
CA ARG A 7 -17.10 33.22 -2.68
C ARG A 7 -15.62 32.89 -2.60
N GLN A 8 -15.16 32.51 -1.45
CA GLN A 8 -13.87 31.86 -1.29
C GLN A 8 -13.92 30.55 -2.07
N GLN A 9 -13.22 30.50 -3.20
CA GLN A 9 -12.97 29.25 -3.91
C GLN A 9 -12.10 28.36 -3.01
N ALA A 10 -12.61 27.18 -2.69
CA ALA A 10 -11.94 26.21 -1.85
C ALA A 10 -10.59 25.80 -2.49
N PRO A 11 -9.46 25.87 -1.76
CA PRO A 11 -8.13 25.56 -2.31
C PRO A 11 -7.82 24.04 -2.36
N TRP A 12 -8.86 23.20 -2.36
CA TRP A 12 -8.75 21.77 -2.08
C TRP A 12 -8.04 20.91 -3.15
N PRO A 13 -8.22 21.09 -4.46
CA PRO A 13 -7.59 20.18 -5.44
C PRO A 13 -6.08 20.35 -5.54
N GLN A 14 -5.60 21.58 -5.44
CA GLN A 14 -4.17 21.88 -5.60
C GLN A 14 -3.34 21.48 -4.36
N ALA A 15 -3.89 21.67 -3.16
CA ALA A 15 -3.22 21.25 -1.94
C ALA A 15 -3.13 19.72 -1.81
N GLN A 16 -4.15 18.99 -2.27
CA GLN A 16 -4.13 17.54 -2.31
C GLN A 16 -3.16 17.01 -3.37
N ALA A 17 -3.09 17.62 -4.55
CA ALA A 17 -2.13 17.27 -5.59
C ALA A 17 -0.68 17.53 -5.15
N ALA A 18 -0.43 18.66 -4.48
CA ALA A 18 0.89 18.99 -3.95
C ALA A 18 1.33 18.05 -2.83
N ARG A 19 0.41 17.64 -1.96
CA ARG A 19 0.69 16.63 -0.91
C ARG A 19 0.95 15.26 -1.51
N ALA A 20 0.14 14.82 -2.46
CA ALA A 20 0.36 13.56 -3.18
C ALA A 20 1.72 13.55 -3.88
N ALA A 21 2.13 14.66 -4.51
CA ALA A 21 3.44 14.80 -5.13
C ALA A 21 4.59 14.82 -4.10
N ALA A 22 4.37 15.38 -2.92
CA ALA A 22 5.36 15.37 -1.83
C ALA A 22 5.49 13.97 -1.22
N ASP A 23 4.39 13.23 -1.11
CA ASP A 23 4.40 11.84 -0.63
C ASP A 23 5.08 10.89 -1.65
N ASP A 24 4.99 11.20 -2.93
CA ASP A 24 5.67 10.47 -4.01
C ASP A 24 7.16 10.88 -4.17
N ALA A 25 7.60 11.96 -3.51
CA ALA A 25 9.00 12.36 -3.52
C ALA A 25 9.89 11.32 -2.82
N GLY A 26 10.89 10.80 -3.55
CA GLY A 26 11.82 9.79 -3.04
C GLY A 26 11.38 8.34 -3.27
N ILE A 27 10.23 8.08 -3.88
CA ILE A 27 9.87 6.76 -4.39
C ILE A 27 10.27 6.64 -5.86
N GLY A 28 10.68 5.44 -6.28
CA GLY A 28 10.98 5.17 -7.69
C GLY A 28 9.71 5.18 -8.56
N ALA A 29 9.89 5.33 -9.88
CA ALA A 29 8.78 5.34 -10.83
C ALA A 29 7.88 4.09 -10.74
N GLU A 30 8.48 2.93 -10.46
CA GLU A 30 7.77 1.66 -10.31
C GLU A 30 6.85 1.70 -9.08
N LEU A 31 7.35 2.17 -7.94
CA LEU A 31 6.54 2.28 -6.73
C LEU A 31 5.48 3.38 -6.85
N ALA A 32 5.76 4.46 -7.56
CA ALA A 32 4.75 5.48 -7.88
C ALA A 32 3.59 4.88 -8.72
N ALA A 33 3.89 3.99 -9.65
CA ALA A 33 2.87 3.24 -10.41
C ALA A 33 2.03 2.33 -9.50
N VAL A 34 2.67 1.67 -8.53
CA VAL A 34 2.00 0.84 -7.51
C VAL A 34 1.01 1.68 -6.69
N VAL A 35 1.43 2.82 -6.18
CA VAL A 35 0.57 3.73 -5.40
C VAL A 35 -0.59 4.24 -6.25
N THR A 36 -0.33 4.61 -7.50
CA THR A 36 -1.37 5.04 -8.45
C THR A 36 -2.39 3.92 -8.70
N GLY A 37 -1.93 2.70 -8.89
CA GLY A 37 -2.77 1.51 -9.04
C GLY A 37 -3.63 1.26 -7.80
N ALA A 38 -3.04 1.37 -6.62
CA ALA A 38 -3.75 1.22 -5.36
C ALA A 38 -4.86 2.28 -5.18
N ARG A 39 -4.59 3.55 -5.52
CA ARG A 39 -5.60 4.63 -5.50
C ARG A 39 -6.80 4.34 -6.41
N ARG A 40 -6.54 3.85 -7.63
CA ARG A 40 -7.63 3.46 -8.55
C ARG A 40 -8.50 2.34 -7.98
N ARG A 41 -7.90 1.38 -7.28
CA ARG A 41 -8.63 0.28 -6.64
C ARG A 41 -9.52 0.78 -5.52
N VAL A 42 -9.01 1.64 -4.65
CA VAL A 42 -9.79 2.27 -3.57
C VAL A 42 -11.06 2.91 -4.12
N VAL A 43 -10.94 3.69 -5.20
CA VAL A 43 -12.09 4.34 -5.83
C VAL A 43 -13.07 3.31 -6.40
N ARG A 44 -12.56 2.28 -7.10
CA ARG A 44 -13.39 1.24 -7.69
C ARG A 44 -14.12 0.41 -6.65
N ASP A 45 -13.44 0.07 -5.55
CA ASP A 45 -13.97 -0.80 -4.51
C ASP A 45 -14.84 -0.03 -3.49
N GLY A 46 -14.91 1.31 -3.61
CA GLY A 46 -15.68 2.16 -2.70
C GLY A 46 -15.07 2.28 -1.30
N ASP A 47 -13.80 1.97 -1.16
CA ASP A 47 -13.06 2.09 0.09
C ASP A 47 -12.68 3.55 0.37
N ARG A 48 -12.43 3.88 1.64
CA ARG A 48 -12.10 5.24 2.05
C ARG A 48 -10.59 5.53 2.00
N GLN A 49 -9.78 4.49 2.15
CA GLN A 49 -8.33 4.61 2.31
C GLN A 49 -7.62 3.48 1.59
N ILE A 50 -6.40 3.75 1.15
CA ILE A 50 -5.47 2.73 0.66
C ILE A 50 -4.97 1.95 1.86
N ASP A 51 -5.33 0.68 1.96
CA ASP A 51 -4.82 -0.23 2.98
C ASP A 51 -3.68 -1.12 2.45
N THR A 52 -3.10 -1.93 3.32
CA THR A 52 -1.99 -2.82 2.96
C THR A 52 -2.38 -3.85 1.91
N ALA A 53 -3.64 -4.29 1.87
CA ALA A 53 -4.11 -5.23 0.84
C ALA A 53 -4.22 -4.58 -0.55
N HIS A 54 -4.60 -3.29 -0.65
CA HIS A 54 -4.55 -2.55 -1.90
C HIS A 54 -3.12 -2.43 -2.42
N LEU A 55 -2.17 -2.12 -1.52
CA LEU A 55 -0.76 -2.02 -1.88
C LEU A 55 -0.20 -3.36 -2.35
N LEU A 56 -0.48 -4.45 -1.63
CA LEU A 56 -0.07 -5.80 -2.02
C LEU A 56 -0.60 -6.16 -3.41
N HIS A 57 -1.88 -5.91 -3.67
CA HIS A 57 -2.49 -6.20 -4.96
C HIS A 57 -1.81 -5.44 -6.10
N SER A 58 -1.56 -4.15 -5.90
CA SER A 58 -0.92 -3.31 -6.91
C SER A 58 0.54 -3.70 -7.14
N LEU A 59 1.28 -4.08 -6.09
CA LEU A 59 2.63 -4.63 -6.19
C LEU A 59 2.65 -5.88 -7.06
N LEU A 60 1.76 -6.84 -6.81
CA LEU A 60 1.69 -8.09 -7.55
C LEU A 60 1.34 -7.89 -9.03
N GLU A 61 0.58 -6.85 -9.37
CA GLU A 61 0.27 -6.56 -10.76
C GLU A 61 1.38 -5.83 -11.51
N SER A 62 2.09 -4.93 -10.83
CA SER A 62 2.99 -3.97 -11.48
C SER A 62 4.47 -4.31 -11.33
N ASP A 63 4.86 -5.08 -10.30
CA ASP A 63 6.26 -5.30 -9.96
C ASP A 63 6.67 -6.77 -10.17
N ALA A 64 7.55 -6.99 -11.15
CA ALA A 64 8.03 -8.32 -11.50
C ALA A 64 8.94 -8.92 -10.42
N GLU A 65 9.72 -8.10 -9.72
CA GLU A 65 10.62 -8.54 -8.66
C GLU A 65 9.80 -9.01 -7.44
N VAL A 66 8.73 -8.27 -7.11
CA VAL A 66 7.77 -8.69 -6.09
C VAL A 66 7.10 -10.03 -6.47
N ARG A 67 6.63 -10.17 -7.72
CA ARG A 67 6.06 -11.45 -8.16
C ARG A 67 7.04 -12.62 -8.03
N ALA A 68 8.30 -12.39 -8.38
CA ALA A 68 9.35 -13.40 -8.29
C ALA A 68 9.57 -13.90 -6.86
N ALA A 69 9.34 -13.05 -5.85
CA ALA A 69 9.43 -13.45 -4.44
C ALA A 69 8.40 -14.51 -4.03
N PHE A 70 7.28 -14.62 -4.75
CA PHE A 70 6.25 -15.64 -4.52
C PHE A 70 6.50 -16.96 -5.28
N GLY A 71 7.55 -17.01 -6.08
CA GLY A 71 7.85 -18.14 -6.93
C GLY A 71 6.88 -18.32 -8.10
N GLU A 72 7.15 -19.36 -8.89
CA GLU A 72 6.27 -19.75 -10.00
C GLU A 72 5.20 -20.74 -9.52
N GLY A 73 3.97 -20.62 -10.05
CA GLY A 73 2.96 -21.63 -9.81
C GLY A 73 1.59 -21.09 -9.37
N PRO A 74 0.71 -21.97 -8.85
CA PRO A 74 -0.69 -21.65 -8.56
C PRO A 74 -0.87 -20.69 -7.37
N THR A 75 0.15 -20.49 -6.56
CA THR A 75 0.10 -19.64 -5.35
C THR A 75 -0.21 -18.20 -5.70
N LEU A 76 0.50 -17.66 -6.70
CA LEU A 76 0.27 -16.28 -7.15
C LEU A 76 -1.14 -16.11 -7.73
N ALA A 77 -1.62 -17.06 -8.54
CA ALA A 77 -2.96 -17.01 -9.10
C ALA A 77 -4.04 -17.08 -8.01
N ARG A 78 -3.84 -17.92 -6.99
CA ARG A 78 -4.73 -18.02 -5.83
C ARG A 78 -4.76 -16.71 -5.03
N LEU A 79 -3.59 -16.14 -4.79
CA LEU A 79 -3.45 -14.86 -4.08
C LEU A 79 -4.17 -13.71 -4.81
N LEU A 80 -3.95 -13.59 -6.12
CA LEU A 80 -4.65 -12.60 -6.94
C LEU A 80 -6.16 -12.85 -6.96
N GLY A 81 -6.60 -14.10 -6.98
CA GLY A 81 -8.01 -14.47 -6.87
C GLY A 81 -8.64 -13.97 -5.58
N TYR A 82 -7.99 -14.13 -4.44
CA TYR A 82 -8.47 -13.58 -3.16
C TYR A 82 -8.53 -12.06 -3.17
N LEU A 83 -7.54 -11.41 -3.74
CA LEU A 83 -7.51 -9.95 -3.81
C LEU A 83 -8.60 -9.39 -4.72
N VAL A 84 -8.90 -10.06 -5.83
CA VAL A 84 -10.01 -9.66 -6.73
C VAL A 84 -11.37 -9.86 -6.07
N GLN A 85 -11.54 -10.92 -5.27
CA GLN A 85 -12.81 -11.20 -4.57
C GLN A 85 -13.05 -10.30 -3.34
N ARG A 86 -12.16 -9.37 -3.07
CA ARG A 86 -12.25 -8.46 -1.93
C ARG A 86 -13.60 -7.72 -1.85
N SER A 87 -14.09 -7.22 -2.98
CA SER A 87 -15.32 -6.42 -3.05
C SER A 87 -16.62 -7.22 -2.89
N ILE A 88 -16.60 -8.54 -3.09
CA ILE A 88 -17.80 -9.38 -3.12
C ILE A 88 -17.93 -10.37 -1.94
N GLY A 89 -17.00 -10.41 -1.02
CA GLY A 89 -17.13 -11.32 0.12
C GLY A 89 -16.11 -11.05 1.19
N TYR A 90 -14.87 -11.27 0.83
CA TYR A 90 -13.76 -11.21 1.76
C TYR A 90 -13.49 -9.80 2.31
N GLY A 91 -13.55 -8.79 1.45
CA GLY A 91 -13.33 -7.39 1.83
C GLY A 91 -14.49 -6.78 2.62
N LEU A 92 -15.69 -7.38 2.57
CA LEU A 92 -16.86 -6.89 3.32
C LEU A 92 -16.60 -6.88 4.84
N ARG A 93 -15.75 -7.75 5.35
CA ARG A 93 -15.36 -7.79 6.77
C ARG A 93 -14.63 -6.51 7.21
N TRP A 94 -14.00 -5.82 6.26
CA TRP A 94 -13.23 -4.61 6.54
C TRP A 94 -14.02 -3.34 6.28
N GLN A 95 -15.23 -3.43 5.71
CA GLN A 95 -16.07 -2.27 5.48
C GLN A 95 -16.37 -1.55 6.80
N GLY A 96 -16.17 -0.23 6.81
CA GLY A 96 -16.38 0.60 7.98
C GLY A 96 -15.28 0.49 9.05
N THR A 97 -14.27 -0.35 8.86
CA THR A 97 -13.12 -0.44 9.74
C THR A 97 -11.91 0.29 9.16
N VAL A 98 -11.02 0.77 10.03
CA VAL A 98 -9.74 1.37 9.67
C VAL A 98 -8.65 0.36 9.96
N GLU A 99 -7.73 0.16 9.02
CA GLU A 99 -6.54 -0.64 9.25
C GLU A 99 -5.54 0.19 10.07
N ASP A 100 -5.44 -0.14 11.36
CA ASP A 100 -4.63 0.58 12.32
C ASP A 100 -3.33 -0.18 12.63
N SER A 101 -2.30 0.56 13.03
CA SER A 101 -1.03 0.00 13.49
C SER A 101 -1.06 -0.51 14.94
N GLY A 102 -2.17 -0.36 15.64
CA GLY A 102 -2.32 -0.76 17.04
C GLY A 102 -1.54 0.10 18.05
N SER A 103 -0.79 1.09 17.60
CA SER A 103 0.17 1.83 18.43
C SER A 103 -0.14 3.31 18.63
N LEU A 104 -0.94 3.94 17.79
CA LEU A 104 -1.27 5.38 17.89
C LEU A 104 -2.65 5.66 17.31
N PRO A 105 -3.41 6.62 17.87
CA PRO A 105 -4.67 7.05 17.29
C PRO A 105 -4.41 7.58 15.88
N ALA A 106 -5.28 7.17 14.94
CA ALA A 106 -5.24 7.58 13.56
C ALA A 106 -5.11 9.10 13.45
N VAL A 107 -3.96 9.57 13.02
CA VAL A 107 -3.86 10.92 12.50
C VAL A 107 -4.62 10.92 11.18
N ASP A 108 -5.64 11.74 11.10
CA ASP A 108 -6.56 11.90 9.98
C ASP A 108 -5.84 11.76 8.64
N GLY A 109 -6.28 10.82 7.81
CA GLY A 109 -5.63 10.40 6.59
C GLY A 109 -5.53 11.48 5.51
N ALA A 110 -4.68 12.47 5.75
CA ALA A 110 -4.35 13.51 4.77
C ALA A 110 -3.68 12.95 3.50
N THR A 111 -3.17 11.73 3.56
CA THR A 111 -2.42 11.06 2.48
C THR A 111 -3.25 10.08 1.66
N GLY A 112 -4.47 9.73 2.12
CA GLY A 112 -5.29 8.69 1.51
C GLY A 112 -4.87 7.26 1.86
N PHE A 113 -3.84 7.08 2.68
CA PHE A 113 -3.43 5.79 3.22
C PHE A 113 -4.12 5.49 4.56
N SER A 114 -4.36 4.20 4.84
CA SER A 114 -4.64 3.78 6.21
C SER A 114 -3.43 4.04 7.11
N PRO A 115 -3.61 4.20 8.44
CA PRO A 115 -2.49 4.41 9.36
C PRO A 115 -1.39 3.36 9.22
N LEU A 116 -1.76 2.08 9.07
CA LEU A 116 -0.78 1.01 8.89
C LEU A 116 -0.09 1.07 7.53
N ALA A 117 -0.83 1.35 6.44
CA ALA A 117 -0.23 1.49 5.12
C ALA A 117 0.76 2.68 5.07
N ALA A 118 0.42 3.81 5.69
CA ALA A 118 1.31 4.96 5.81
C ALA A 118 2.60 4.60 6.58
N LEU A 119 2.47 3.86 7.68
CA LEU A 119 3.61 3.38 8.45
C LEU A 119 4.50 2.43 7.64
N CYS A 120 3.91 1.50 6.86
CA CYS A 120 4.66 0.62 5.97
C CYS A 120 5.43 1.40 4.91
N MET A 121 4.83 2.43 4.31
CA MET A 121 5.50 3.31 3.34
C MET A 121 6.69 4.04 3.96
N GLU A 122 6.55 4.56 5.18
CA GLU A 122 7.64 5.24 5.88
C GLU A 122 8.77 4.27 6.24
N ARG A 123 8.45 3.10 6.74
CA ARG A 123 9.45 2.06 7.04
C ARG A 123 10.17 1.57 5.78
N ALA A 124 9.47 1.46 4.65
CA ALA A 124 10.08 1.13 3.37
C ALA A 124 11.12 2.18 2.94
N ARG A 125 10.84 3.48 3.17
CA ARG A 125 11.84 4.56 2.94
C ARG A 125 13.07 4.39 3.83
N VAL A 126 12.89 4.11 5.11
CA VAL A 126 13.99 3.85 6.04
C VAL A 126 14.79 2.62 5.61
N ARG A 127 14.12 1.56 5.16
CA ARG A 127 14.76 0.35 4.65
C ARG A 127 15.62 0.64 3.41
N ALA A 128 15.10 1.37 2.43
CA ALA A 128 15.82 1.79 1.24
C ALA A 128 17.04 2.65 1.57
N ALA A 129 16.91 3.59 2.51
CA ALA A 129 18.00 4.42 2.97
C ALA A 129 19.15 3.60 3.61
N ARG A 130 18.81 2.55 4.37
CA ARG A 130 19.78 1.64 4.99
C ARG A 130 20.42 0.68 3.99
N ARG A 131 19.70 0.29 2.92
CA ARG A 131 20.22 -0.62 1.92
C ARG A 131 21.32 0.03 1.08
N ASP A 132 21.00 1.13 0.40
CA ASP A 132 21.91 1.80 -0.54
C ASP A 132 21.65 3.31 -0.70
N GLY A 133 20.65 3.83 0.00
CA GLY A 133 20.21 5.22 -0.13
C GLY A 133 19.51 5.52 -1.46
N GLY A 134 19.23 4.50 -2.28
CA GLY A 134 18.50 4.63 -3.53
C GLY A 134 17.00 4.77 -3.33
N PRO A 135 16.24 4.82 -4.44
CA PRO A 135 14.78 4.92 -4.37
C PRO A 135 14.17 3.69 -3.71
N VAL A 136 13.01 3.88 -3.08
CA VAL A 136 12.25 2.77 -2.48
C VAL A 136 11.78 1.83 -3.57
N ARG A 137 12.05 0.54 -3.39
CA ARG A 137 11.63 -0.54 -4.30
C ARG A 137 10.35 -1.19 -3.81
N GLY A 138 9.65 -1.90 -4.70
CA GLY A 138 8.48 -2.69 -4.33
C GLY A 138 8.81 -3.77 -3.30
N THR A 139 10.00 -4.37 -3.37
CA THR A 139 10.48 -5.35 -2.39
C THR A 139 10.72 -4.76 -1.01
N ASP A 140 11.16 -3.50 -0.91
CA ASP A 140 11.25 -2.79 0.38
C ASP A 140 9.86 -2.65 1.01
N LEU A 141 8.87 -2.25 0.20
CA LEU A 141 7.50 -2.13 0.68
C LEU A 141 6.90 -3.49 1.03
N LEU A 142 7.08 -4.52 0.20
CA LEU A 142 6.60 -5.86 0.50
C LEU A 142 7.11 -6.36 1.85
N ALA A 143 8.40 -6.15 2.15
CA ALA A 143 9.00 -6.55 3.42
C ALA A 143 8.26 -5.93 4.62
N GLU A 144 7.90 -4.65 4.51
CA GLU A 144 7.18 -3.96 5.58
C GLU A 144 5.70 -4.36 5.66
N LEU A 145 5.04 -4.64 4.53
CA LEU A 145 3.66 -5.14 4.50
C LEU A 145 3.51 -6.49 5.20
N VAL A 146 4.52 -7.36 5.10
CA VAL A 146 4.48 -8.70 5.70
C VAL A 146 5.01 -8.74 7.14
N ALA A 147 5.65 -7.68 7.61
CA ALA A 147 6.24 -7.60 8.94
C ALA A 147 5.19 -7.45 10.05
N ASP A 148 4.05 -6.82 9.77
CA ASP A 148 2.99 -6.62 10.76
C ASP A 148 1.93 -7.72 10.66
N PRO A 149 1.78 -8.56 11.69
CA PRO A 149 0.82 -9.67 11.67
C PRO A 149 -0.64 -9.23 11.62
N GLN A 150 -0.95 -7.97 11.90
CA GLN A 150 -2.29 -7.38 11.87
C GLN A 150 -2.63 -6.78 10.50
N ALA A 151 -1.66 -6.68 9.59
CA ALA A 151 -1.89 -6.14 8.26
C ALA A 151 -2.91 -6.97 7.47
N ARG A 152 -3.81 -6.29 6.78
CA ARG A 152 -4.76 -6.95 5.86
C ARG A 152 -4.04 -7.72 4.76
N ALA A 153 -2.89 -7.23 4.30
CA ALA A 153 -2.01 -7.96 3.39
C ALA A 153 -1.63 -9.33 3.95
N VAL A 154 -1.23 -9.40 5.23
CA VAL A 154 -0.86 -10.66 5.90
C VAL A 154 -2.06 -11.59 6.04
N GLU A 155 -3.25 -11.07 6.33
CA GLU A 155 -4.47 -11.87 6.35
C GLU A 155 -4.76 -12.51 4.99
N VAL A 156 -4.62 -11.75 3.91
CA VAL A 156 -4.79 -12.26 2.53
C VAL A 156 -3.76 -13.34 2.21
N LEU A 157 -2.48 -13.12 2.53
CA LEU A 157 -1.41 -14.09 2.31
C LEU A 157 -1.71 -15.41 3.01
N ARG A 158 -2.04 -15.38 4.29
CA ARG A 158 -2.37 -16.58 5.07
C ARG A 158 -3.55 -17.35 4.47
N ARG A 159 -4.58 -16.67 4.02
CA ARG A 159 -5.73 -17.31 3.36
C ARG A 159 -5.39 -17.91 2.02
N ALA A 160 -4.43 -17.35 1.32
CA ALA A 160 -3.90 -17.92 0.08
C ALA A 160 -2.93 -19.09 0.33
N GLY A 161 -2.63 -19.39 1.59
CA GLY A 161 -1.69 -20.45 1.98
C GLY A 161 -0.23 -20.03 1.90
N VAL A 162 0.05 -18.73 1.96
CA VAL A 162 1.41 -18.17 1.97
C VAL A 162 1.78 -17.80 3.40
N ASP A 163 2.87 -18.35 3.91
CA ASP A 163 3.44 -17.90 5.18
C ASP A 163 4.25 -16.60 4.93
N PRO A 164 3.92 -15.48 5.57
CA PRO A 164 4.68 -14.24 5.42
C PRO A 164 6.17 -14.38 5.78
N ARG A 165 6.51 -15.34 6.65
CA ARG A 165 7.90 -15.58 7.06
C ARG A 165 8.77 -16.11 5.92
N ASP A 166 8.20 -16.88 5.01
CA ASP A 166 8.91 -17.42 3.85
C ASP A 166 9.33 -16.29 2.90
N LEU A 167 8.55 -15.22 2.84
CA LEU A 167 8.85 -14.05 2.03
C LEU A 167 9.98 -13.20 2.63
N THR A 168 10.02 -13.03 3.95
CA THR A 168 11.04 -12.19 4.60
C THR A 168 12.44 -12.76 4.43
N GLY A 169 12.61 -14.07 4.49
CA GLY A 169 13.90 -14.73 4.28
C GLY A 169 14.51 -14.48 2.89
N GLY A 170 13.67 -14.37 1.87
CA GLY A 170 14.10 -14.05 0.50
C GLY A 170 14.37 -12.56 0.26
N LEU A 171 13.66 -11.68 0.96
CA LEU A 171 13.76 -10.24 0.78
C LEU A 171 14.98 -9.61 1.47
N ASP A 172 15.50 -10.27 2.50
CA ASP A 172 16.69 -9.83 3.24
C ASP A 172 18.01 -10.40 2.66
N ALA A 173 17.91 -11.34 1.72
CA ALA A 173 19.11 -11.88 1.06
C ALA A 173 19.74 -10.81 0.16
N PRO A 174 21.06 -10.60 0.23
CA PRO A 174 21.75 -9.70 -0.68
C PRO A 174 21.56 -10.24 -2.11
N SER A 175 21.07 -9.37 -3.01
CA SER A 175 20.95 -9.70 -4.44
C SER A 175 22.34 -10.04 -4.96
N THR A 176 22.64 -11.32 -5.05
CA THR A 176 23.85 -11.81 -5.75
C THR A 176 23.62 -11.61 -7.24
N ARG A 177 24.23 -10.59 -7.79
CA ARG A 177 24.45 -10.46 -9.24
C ARG A 177 25.63 -11.32 -9.63
#